data_c9b8555f4a8cc663bb1cb95dcdea63e5
#
_entry.id   c9b8555f4a8cc663bb1cb95dcdea63e5
#
_cell.length_a   1.000
_cell.length_b   1.000
_cell.length_c   1.000
_cell.angle_alpha   90.00
_cell.angle_beta   90.00
_cell.angle_gamma   90.00
#
_symmetry.space_group_name_H-M   'P 1'
#
loop_
_entity.id
_entity.type
_entity.pdbx_description
1 polymer ?
#
loop_
_entity_poly.entity_id
_entity_poly.type
_entity_poly.pdbx_seq_one_letter_code
_entity_poly.pdbx_strand_id
1 'polypeptide(L)'
;MKKKLEDYMDWPKIEDLEYAECRNVEDVLGAVAVEDGILFRCFFPDADKVLIKIKGKSRTVIMKKMDNCGYFAALTAGKKIPEYTYQVQYKTGKMEIIDSYTADHYVDAMDEVMFANGEHDRIYDKLGAHPGQVAGYAGTWFAVWAPNAVSVSVVGDFNNWDGRLHPMRRLESGIYELFVPEVGDGDIYKYEVHGYDGKTVMKADPYGFYAEKRPASASIVWSIDEYEWQDADWLKKRKQTNWKKEPMVIYEMHLGSFKKPMGGGFYTYRELAEKTADYCKKMGYTHVELMPVMEHPLDASWGYQVIGYYAPTSRYGTPEDFMYFVDHLHQAGIGVILDWVPAHFPKDEHGLGRFDGTCLYEHLDKRQGEHPHWGTLIYNYGRPQVANYLIANALFWLEQYHADGLRLDAVASMLYLDYGKQDGEWIANMYGGNENLEAIEFLKKLNQKIKDRRDGSLSIAEESTAWPMVTGNIEEGGLGFDFKWNMGWMNDYLEYIKTDPLFRKGRHGMITFSMVYQYSENFMLVFSHDEVVHMKGSMYQKMPGTPAQKLAGLRQSFGYMAAHPGKKLLFMGQDFGQISEWSEERGLDWNLLADGKAMASGTG
;
A
#
# COMPACT_ATOMS: atom_id res chain seq x y z
N MET A 1 33.46 -46.84 -2.92
CA MET A 1 32.47 -47.27 -3.94
C MET A 1 31.82 -46.02 -4.49
N LYS A 2 31.70 -45.91 -5.82
CA LYS A 2 30.89 -44.83 -6.40
C LYS A 2 29.45 -44.97 -5.94
N LYS A 3 28.87 -43.91 -5.42
CA LYS A 3 27.46 -43.85 -5.05
C LYS A 3 26.59 -44.01 -6.30
N LYS A 4 25.48 -44.72 -6.17
CA LYS A 4 24.45 -44.77 -7.24
C LYS A 4 23.59 -43.52 -7.15
N LEU A 5 22.85 -43.22 -8.22
CA LEU A 5 21.97 -42.06 -8.27
C LEU A 5 20.97 -42.05 -7.11
N GLU A 6 20.42 -43.21 -6.77
CA GLU A 6 19.45 -43.39 -5.68
C GLU A 6 20.03 -43.04 -4.29
N ASP A 7 21.34 -43.20 -4.10
CA ASP A 7 22.02 -42.93 -2.83
C ASP A 7 22.12 -41.39 -2.51
N TYR A 8 21.81 -40.56 -3.51
CA TYR A 8 21.76 -39.09 -3.38
C TYR A 8 20.36 -38.55 -3.14
N MET A 9 19.33 -39.40 -3.11
CA MET A 9 17.94 -38.97 -2.93
C MET A 9 17.59 -38.86 -1.46
N ASP A 10 17.14 -37.67 -1.04
CA ASP A 10 16.54 -37.40 0.26
C ASP A 10 15.02 -37.58 0.15
N TRP A 11 14.58 -38.83 0.23
CA TRP A 11 13.18 -39.19 0.01
C TRP A 11 12.19 -38.47 0.91
N PRO A 12 12.43 -38.24 2.22
CA PRO A 12 11.53 -37.45 3.02
C PRO A 12 11.33 -36.03 2.49
N LYS A 13 12.40 -35.33 2.08
CA LYS A 13 12.28 -33.98 1.52
C LYS A 13 11.68 -33.95 0.11
N ILE A 14 11.85 -35.03 -0.67
CA ILE A 14 11.19 -35.18 -1.97
C ILE A 14 9.68 -35.37 -1.76
N GLU A 15 9.28 -36.13 -0.74
CA GLU A 15 7.88 -36.26 -0.37
C GLU A 15 7.29 -34.91 0.11
N ASP A 16 8.02 -34.15 0.93
CA ASP A 16 7.62 -32.78 1.30
C ASP A 16 7.41 -31.89 0.07
N LEU A 17 8.26 -32.01 -0.96
CA LEU A 17 8.10 -31.28 -2.23
C LEU A 17 6.81 -31.67 -2.97
N GLU A 18 6.44 -32.95 -2.98
CA GLU A 18 5.22 -33.45 -3.61
C GLU A 18 3.94 -32.91 -2.96
N TYR A 19 4.02 -32.45 -1.70
CA TYR A 19 2.94 -31.81 -0.96
C TYR A 19 3.05 -30.26 -0.89
N ALA A 20 4.02 -29.67 -1.60
CA ALA A 20 4.37 -28.25 -1.53
C ALA A 20 4.80 -27.76 -0.14
N GLU A 21 5.27 -28.66 0.72
CA GLU A 21 5.70 -28.38 2.11
C GLU A 21 7.23 -28.35 2.27
N CYS A 22 7.98 -28.45 1.18
CA CYS A 22 9.44 -28.47 1.23
C CYS A 22 10.00 -27.09 1.63
N ARG A 23 10.58 -27.02 2.84
CA ARG A 23 11.11 -25.78 3.40
C ARG A 23 12.33 -25.24 2.67
N ASN A 24 13.25 -26.14 2.28
CA ASN A 24 14.50 -25.79 1.62
C ASN A 24 14.57 -26.52 0.28
N VAL A 25 13.96 -25.93 -0.72
CA VAL A 25 13.81 -26.54 -2.05
C VAL A 25 15.14 -26.84 -2.74
N GLU A 26 16.20 -26.10 -2.42
CA GLU A 26 17.54 -26.31 -2.96
C GLU A 26 18.18 -27.63 -2.48
N ASP A 27 17.67 -28.25 -1.39
CA ASP A 27 18.12 -29.58 -0.96
C ASP A 27 17.68 -30.67 -1.93
N VAL A 28 16.61 -30.44 -2.71
CA VAL A 28 15.99 -31.44 -3.60
C VAL A 28 15.84 -30.99 -5.05
N LEU A 29 15.95 -29.69 -5.35
CA LEU A 29 15.87 -29.14 -6.71
C LEU A 29 17.19 -28.49 -7.13
N GLY A 30 17.33 -28.28 -8.44
CA GLY A 30 18.51 -27.65 -9.03
C GLY A 30 19.70 -28.58 -9.24
N ALA A 31 20.77 -28.04 -9.78
CA ALA A 31 22.02 -28.73 -9.99
C ALA A 31 23.00 -28.48 -8.84
N VAL A 32 23.63 -29.53 -8.35
CA VAL A 32 24.64 -29.44 -7.27
C VAL A 32 25.88 -30.28 -7.60
N ALA A 33 27.07 -29.77 -7.29
CA ALA A 33 28.30 -30.54 -7.39
C ALA A 33 28.38 -31.53 -6.20
N VAL A 34 28.58 -32.80 -6.51
CA VAL A 34 28.72 -33.89 -5.54
C VAL A 34 30.07 -34.62 -5.76
N GLU A 35 30.45 -35.50 -4.84
CA GLU A 35 31.71 -36.25 -4.90
C GLU A 35 31.92 -36.97 -6.26
N ASP A 36 30.87 -37.60 -6.78
CA ASP A 36 30.92 -38.41 -8.00
C ASP A 36 30.57 -37.63 -9.28
N GLY A 37 30.33 -36.31 -9.21
CA GLY A 37 30.02 -35.49 -10.39
C GLY A 37 29.07 -34.33 -10.14
N ILE A 38 28.14 -34.08 -11.06
CA ILE A 38 27.11 -33.06 -10.96
C ILE A 38 25.76 -33.77 -10.92
N LEU A 39 25.02 -33.57 -9.85
CA LEU A 39 23.65 -34.09 -9.67
C LEU A 39 22.67 -33.00 -10.12
N PHE A 40 21.83 -33.32 -11.11
CA PHE A 40 20.72 -32.50 -11.59
C PHE A 40 19.42 -33.07 -11.05
N ARG A 41 18.53 -32.19 -10.56
CA ARG A 41 17.26 -32.56 -9.92
C ARG A 41 16.18 -31.57 -10.36
N CYS A 42 15.03 -32.07 -10.73
CA CYS A 42 13.88 -31.23 -11.09
C CYS A 42 12.55 -31.97 -10.82
N PHE A 43 11.50 -31.21 -10.69
CA PHE A 43 10.15 -31.70 -10.48
C PHE A 43 9.23 -31.18 -11.59
N PHE A 44 8.75 -32.09 -12.42
CA PHE A 44 7.81 -31.80 -13.51
C PHE A 44 6.69 -32.86 -13.49
N PRO A 45 5.59 -32.58 -12.74
CA PRO A 45 4.42 -33.46 -12.74
C PRO A 45 3.92 -33.69 -14.16
N ASP A 46 3.42 -34.88 -14.41
CA ASP A 46 2.89 -35.30 -15.72
C ASP A 46 3.88 -35.33 -16.91
N ALA A 47 5.15 -35.01 -16.69
CA ALA A 47 6.16 -35.14 -17.72
C ALA A 47 6.44 -36.63 -18.01
N ASP A 48 6.44 -36.97 -19.31
CA ASP A 48 6.83 -38.32 -19.78
C ASP A 48 8.35 -38.47 -19.74
N LYS A 49 9.09 -37.41 -20.04
CA LYS A 49 10.55 -37.44 -20.15
C LYS A 49 11.16 -36.05 -19.94
N VAL A 50 12.30 -35.99 -19.27
CA VAL A 50 13.12 -34.80 -19.13
C VAL A 50 14.54 -35.07 -19.62
N LEU A 51 15.10 -34.08 -20.34
CA LEU A 51 16.48 -34.11 -20.83
C LEU A 51 17.19 -32.83 -20.41
N ILE A 52 18.46 -32.98 -20.09
CA ILE A 52 19.35 -31.83 -19.84
C ILE A 52 20.08 -31.50 -21.16
N LYS A 53 19.96 -30.25 -21.60
CA LYS A 53 20.69 -29.71 -22.76
C LYS A 53 21.79 -28.79 -22.23
N ILE A 54 23.04 -29.22 -22.29
CA ILE A 54 24.19 -28.44 -21.83
C ILE A 54 24.64 -27.53 -22.97
N LYS A 55 24.82 -26.26 -22.71
CA LYS A 55 25.29 -25.25 -23.68
C LYS A 55 26.63 -25.68 -24.28
N GLY A 56 26.73 -25.63 -25.60
CA GLY A 56 27.93 -26.02 -26.34
C GLY A 56 28.13 -27.52 -26.51
N LYS A 57 27.23 -28.37 -26.03
CA LYS A 57 27.26 -29.84 -26.29
C LYS A 57 26.12 -30.26 -27.22
N SER A 58 26.43 -31.14 -28.19
CA SER A 58 25.44 -31.68 -29.12
C SER A 58 24.58 -32.81 -28.55
N ARG A 59 25.04 -33.45 -27.49
CA ARG A 59 24.32 -34.55 -26.83
C ARG A 59 23.59 -34.08 -25.59
N THR A 60 22.31 -34.44 -25.48
CA THR A 60 21.49 -34.26 -24.28
C THR A 60 21.68 -35.43 -23.31
N VAL A 61 21.47 -35.16 -22.02
CA VAL A 61 21.48 -36.19 -20.96
C VAL A 61 20.03 -36.52 -20.60
N ILE A 62 19.65 -37.79 -20.64
CA ILE A 62 18.34 -38.24 -20.22
C ILE A 62 18.31 -38.34 -18.70
N MET A 63 17.33 -37.68 -18.06
CA MET A 63 17.08 -37.81 -16.64
C MET A 63 16.24 -39.07 -16.36
N LYS A 64 16.54 -39.71 -15.24
CA LYS A 64 15.75 -40.84 -14.73
C LYS A 64 14.56 -40.29 -13.95
N LYS A 65 13.35 -40.78 -14.30
CA LYS A 65 12.17 -40.56 -13.47
C LYS A 65 12.32 -41.40 -12.21
N MET A 66 12.37 -40.74 -11.04
CA MET A 66 12.71 -41.37 -9.75
C MET A 66 11.45 -41.90 -9.04
N ASP A 67 10.30 -41.25 -9.29
CA ASP A 67 9.00 -41.60 -8.70
C ASP A 67 7.87 -41.47 -9.75
N ASN A 68 6.64 -41.67 -9.32
CA ASN A 68 5.46 -41.51 -10.15
C ASN A 68 4.88 -40.09 -10.15
N CYS A 69 5.32 -39.23 -9.21
CA CYS A 69 4.81 -37.88 -9.02
C CYS A 69 5.46 -36.85 -9.93
N GLY A 70 6.63 -37.20 -10.53
CA GLY A 70 7.31 -36.36 -11.51
C GLY A 70 8.65 -35.80 -11.05
N TYR A 71 9.29 -36.43 -10.10
CA TYR A 71 10.65 -36.11 -9.71
C TYR A 71 11.67 -36.79 -10.62
N PHE A 72 12.56 -36.01 -11.21
CA PHE A 72 13.60 -36.49 -12.12
C PHE A 72 15.00 -36.15 -11.59
N ALA A 73 15.94 -37.09 -11.76
CA ALA A 73 17.33 -36.85 -11.41
C ALA A 73 18.29 -37.43 -12.43
N ALA A 74 19.49 -36.85 -12.53
CA ALA A 74 20.58 -37.38 -13.33
C ALA A 74 21.93 -37.04 -12.66
N LEU A 75 22.88 -37.99 -12.72
CA LEU A 75 24.27 -37.78 -12.29
C LEU A 75 25.19 -37.77 -13.52
N THR A 76 25.94 -36.69 -13.73
CA THR A 76 26.85 -36.56 -14.85
C THR A 76 28.28 -36.33 -14.35
N ALA A 77 29.28 -36.73 -15.15
CA ALA A 77 30.67 -36.42 -14.85
C ALA A 77 30.94 -34.92 -14.99
N GLY A 78 31.60 -34.33 -14.00
CA GLY A 78 31.99 -32.90 -14.00
C GLY A 78 32.33 -32.42 -12.59
N LYS A 79 32.95 -31.24 -12.49
CA LYS A 79 33.25 -30.60 -11.20
C LYS A 79 32.62 -29.21 -11.08
N LYS A 80 32.21 -28.62 -12.19
CA LYS A 80 31.56 -27.30 -12.26
C LYS A 80 30.24 -27.44 -12.96
N ILE A 81 29.18 -26.88 -12.38
CA ILE A 81 27.84 -26.83 -12.99
C ILE A 81 27.94 -26.05 -14.29
N PRO A 82 27.58 -26.63 -15.44
CA PRO A 82 27.57 -25.94 -16.73
C PRO A 82 26.33 -25.07 -16.89
N GLU A 83 26.33 -24.16 -17.86
CA GLU A 83 25.07 -23.60 -18.35
C GLU A 83 24.24 -24.68 -19.07
N TYR A 84 22.96 -24.81 -18.71
CA TYR A 84 22.08 -25.82 -19.25
C TYR A 84 20.61 -25.39 -19.20
N THR A 85 19.77 -26.12 -19.92
CA THR A 85 18.29 -26.04 -19.87
C THR A 85 17.71 -27.43 -19.74
N TYR A 86 16.48 -27.49 -19.24
CA TYR A 86 15.67 -28.70 -19.31
C TYR A 86 14.83 -28.72 -20.60
N GLN A 87 14.82 -29.84 -21.30
CA GLN A 87 13.85 -30.15 -22.37
C GLN A 87 12.83 -31.12 -21.78
N VAL A 88 11.66 -30.59 -21.46
CA VAL A 88 10.56 -31.34 -20.84
C VAL A 88 9.61 -31.80 -21.92
N GLN A 89 9.29 -33.08 -21.93
CA GLN A 89 8.36 -33.70 -22.89
C GLN A 89 7.11 -34.14 -22.15
N TYR A 90 5.98 -33.57 -22.50
CA TYR A 90 4.64 -33.96 -22.08
C TYR A 90 3.91 -34.65 -23.25
N LYS A 91 2.77 -35.29 -22.96
CA LYS A 91 1.87 -35.82 -24.00
C LYS A 91 1.38 -34.76 -24.98
N THR A 92 1.24 -33.53 -24.49
CA THR A 92 0.72 -32.37 -25.23
C THR A 92 1.79 -31.63 -26.03
N GLY A 93 3.08 -31.85 -25.76
CA GLY A 93 4.16 -31.14 -26.47
C GLY A 93 5.50 -31.20 -25.77
N LYS A 94 6.41 -30.37 -26.24
CA LYS A 94 7.77 -30.19 -25.65
C LYS A 94 8.00 -28.75 -25.34
N MET A 95 8.68 -28.47 -24.21
CA MET A 95 9.13 -27.14 -23.83
C MET A 95 10.61 -27.19 -23.49
N GLU A 96 11.30 -26.05 -23.63
CA GLU A 96 12.66 -25.85 -23.13
C GLU A 96 12.62 -24.76 -22.05
N ILE A 97 13.12 -25.06 -20.86
CA ILE A 97 13.02 -24.17 -19.70
C ILE A 97 14.35 -24.12 -18.97
N ILE A 98 14.69 -22.96 -18.41
CA ILE A 98 15.86 -22.81 -17.53
C ILE A 98 15.57 -23.42 -16.17
N ASP A 99 16.65 -23.76 -15.46
CA ASP A 99 16.55 -24.17 -14.06
C ASP A 99 16.59 -22.93 -13.16
N SER A 100 15.43 -22.56 -12.62
CA SER A 100 15.28 -21.39 -11.74
C SER A 100 16.09 -21.49 -10.44
N TYR A 101 16.39 -22.72 -10.00
CA TYR A 101 17.10 -22.95 -8.72
C TYR A 101 18.62 -22.84 -8.82
N THR A 102 19.15 -22.63 -10.01
CA THR A 102 20.59 -22.36 -10.23
C THR A 102 20.89 -20.91 -10.61
N ALA A 103 19.86 -20.07 -10.68
CA ALA A 103 20.04 -18.63 -10.84
C ALA A 103 20.68 -18.01 -9.59
N ASP A 104 21.46 -16.94 -9.76
CA ASP A 104 21.96 -16.15 -8.66
C ASP A 104 20.79 -15.57 -7.84
N HIS A 105 21.03 -15.21 -6.58
CA HIS A 105 20.02 -14.58 -5.73
C HIS A 105 19.66 -13.19 -6.26
N TYR A 106 18.36 -12.87 -6.27
CA TYR A 106 17.85 -11.55 -6.63
C TYR A 106 17.98 -10.57 -5.46
N VAL A 107 17.64 -11.04 -4.26
CA VAL A 107 17.85 -10.32 -3.00
C VAL A 107 19.25 -10.63 -2.52
N ASP A 108 20.12 -9.64 -2.45
CA ASP A 108 21.51 -9.85 -2.01
C ASP A 108 21.67 -9.73 -0.48
N ALA A 109 22.86 -10.10 0.00
CA ALA A 109 23.16 -10.07 1.43
C ALA A 109 23.07 -8.67 2.06
N MET A 110 23.29 -7.60 1.28
CA MET A 110 23.16 -6.23 1.77
C MET A 110 21.68 -5.87 1.91
N ASP A 111 20.84 -6.25 0.93
CA ASP A 111 19.39 -6.09 1.00
C ASP A 111 18.82 -6.77 2.26
N GLU A 112 19.25 -8.02 2.53
CA GLU A 112 18.82 -8.76 3.73
C GLU A 112 19.20 -8.04 5.03
N VAL A 113 20.43 -7.54 5.13
CA VAL A 113 20.91 -6.82 6.32
C VAL A 113 20.18 -5.49 6.49
N MET A 114 20.01 -4.71 5.45
CA MET A 114 19.29 -3.43 5.51
C MET A 114 17.82 -3.65 5.89
N PHE A 115 17.17 -4.64 5.30
CA PHE A 115 15.78 -4.97 5.61
C PHE A 115 15.61 -5.47 7.06
N ALA A 116 16.51 -6.33 7.53
CA ALA A 116 16.49 -6.84 8.91
C ALA A 116 16.62 -5.70 9.94
N ASN A 117 17.35 -4.64 9.62
CA ASN A 117 17.52 -3.46 10.46
C ASN A 117 16.42 -2.40 10.28
N GLY A 118 15.50 -2.58 9.33
CA GLY A 118 14.45 -1.61 9.02
C GLY A 118 14.97 -0.33 8.34
N GLU A 119 16.00 -0.46 7.49
CA GLU A 119 16.70 0.67 6.85
C GLU A 119 16.72 0.60 5.32
N HIS A 120 16.01 -0.34 4.73
CA HIS A 120 15.94 -0.49 3.29
C HIS A 120 14.82 0.35 2.68
N ASP A 121 15.08 1.62 2.41
CA ASP A 121 14.09 2.60 1.94
C ASP A 121 13.41 2.21 0.62
N ARG A 122 14.07 1.41 -0.21
CA ARG A 122 13.57 0.93 -1.52
C ARG A 122 13.45 -0.60 -1.58
N ILE A 123 13.06 -1.24 -0.49
CA ILE A 123 12.88 -2.70 -0.47
C ILE A 123 11.85 -3.18 -1.52
N TYR A 124 10.96 -2.31 -1.96
CA TYR A 124 10.00 -2.59 -3.03
C TYR A 124 10.66 -2.80 -4.41
N ASP A 125 11.94 -2.49 -4.59
CA ASP A 125 12.71 -2.85 -5.80
C ASP A 125 13.17 -4.32 -5.76
N LYS A 126 13.00 -4.98 -4.62
CA LYS A 126 13.42 -6.36 -4.36
C LYS A 126 12.27 -7.29 -4.01
N LEU A 127 11.40 -6.89 -3.06
CA LEU A 127 10.20 -7.66 -2.71
C LEU A 127 9.05 -7.28 -3.65
N GLY A 128 8.25 -8.28 -4.00
CA GLY A 128 7.20 -8.14 -5.01
C GLY A 128 7.44 -9.02 -6.23
N ALA A 129 6.91 -8.60 -7.38
CA ALA A 129 7.07 -9.26 -8.67
C ALA A 129 7.77 -8.30 -9.66
N HIS A 130 8.95 -8.70 -10.12
CA HIS A 130 9.82 -7.85 -10.95
C HIS A 130 10.15 -8.56 -12.28
N PRO A 131 9.51 -8.17 -13.40
CA PRO A 131 9.89 -8.65 -14.71
C PRO A 131 11.35 -8.40 -15.04
N GLY A 132 12.01 -9.36 -15.66
CA GLY A 132 13.42 -9.27 -15.97
C GLY A 132 13.93 -10.46 -16.81
N GLN A 133 15.24 -10.66 -16.78
CA GLN A 133 15.87 -11.74 -17.55
C GLN A 133 16.91 -12.47 -16.71
N VAL A 134 16.93 -13.81 -16.84
CA VAL A 134 17.97 -14.67 -16.29
C VAL A 134 18.56 -15.52 -17.43
N ALA A 135 19.88 -15.48 -17.61
CA ALA A 135 20.59 -16.21 -18.66
C ALA A 135 20.04 -15.98 -20.09
N GLY A 136 19.39 -14.85 -20.34
CA GLY A 136 18.77 -14.48 -21.63
C GLY A 136 17.34 -14.95 -21.80
N TYR A 137 16.74 -15.56 -20.79
CA TYR A 137 15.31 -15.92 -20.76
C TYR A 137 14.52 -14.86 -20.00
N ALA A 138 13.47 -14.34 -20.62
CA ALA A 138 12.53 -13.42 -19.97
C ALA A 138 11.68 -14.17 -18.94
N GLY A 139 11.28 -13.47 -17.89
CA GLY A 139 10.46 -13.98 -16.81
C GLY A 139 10.31 -12.98 -15.70
N THR A 140 9.84 -13.41 -14.53
CA THR A 140 9.60 -12.55 -13.38
C THR A 140 10.29 -13.10 -12.13
N TRP A 141 11.00 -12.23 -11.41
CA TRP A 141 11.42 -12.50 -10.05
C TRP A 141 10.26 -12.23 -9.09
N PHE A 142 9.97 -13.21 -8.25
CA PHE A 142 9.04 -13.08 -7.14
C PHE A 142 9.81 -13.15 -5.84
N ALA A 143 9.53 -12.24 -4.92
CA ALA A 143 10.13 -12.25 -3.59
C ALA A 143 9.15 -11.76 -2.51
N VAL A 144 9.07 -12.50 -1.38
CA VAL A 144 8.16 -12.21 -0.28
C VAL A 144 8.76 -12.57 1.07
N TRP A 145 8.48 -11.76 2.08
CA TRP A 145 8.94 -12.01 3.46
C TRP A 145 7.91 -12.81 4.26
N ALA A 146 8.28 -14.03 4.65
CA ALA A 146 7.45 -14.96 5.41
C ALA A 146 8.31 -15.85 6.33
N PRO A 147 9.04 -15.29 7.31
CA PRO A 147 10.13 -15.97 8.03
C PRO A 147 9.70 -17.21 8.82
N ASN A 148 8.43 -17.28 9.21
CA ASN A 148 7.89 -18.40 9.99
C ASN A 148 7.07 -19.39 9.15
N ALA A 149 6.89 -19.13 7.84
CA ALA A 149 6.25 -20.11 6.97
C ALA A 149 7.05 -21.43 6.91
N VAL A 150 6.35 -22.53 6.77
CA VAL A 150 6.96 -23.83 6.47
C VAL A 150 7.52 -23.82 5.05
N SER A 151 6.69 -23.37 4.09
CA SER A 151 7.07 -23.18 2.69
C SER A 151 6.22 -22.07 2.06
N VAL A 152 6.71 -21.53 0.95
CA VAL A 152 5.98 -20.57 0.11
C VAL A 152 6.16 -20.96 -1.34
N SER A 153 5.07 -20.92 -2.10
CA SER A 153 5.09 -21.13 -3.55
C SER A 153 4.42 -19.95 -4.25
N VAL A 154 4.90 -19.57 -5.43
CA VAL A 154 4.17 -18.64 -6.29
C VAL A 154 3.23 -19.42 -7.20
N VAL A 155 1.96 -19.01 -7.24
CA VAL A 155 0.90 -19.66 -8.00
C VAL A 155 0.13 -18.65 -8.83
N GLY A 156 -0.35 -19.10 -9.99
CA GLY A 156 -1.11 -18.29 -10.92
C GLY A 156 -1.63 -19.10 -12.09
N ASP A 157 -2.20 -18.44 -13.09
CA ASP A 157 -2.68 -19.14 -14.29
C ASP A 157 -1.56 -19.86 -15.04
N PHE A 158 -0.33 -19.33 -14.98
CA PHE A 158 0.86 -19.88 -15.61
C PHE A 158 1.26 -21.28 -15.09
N ASN A 159 0.78 -21.69 -13.93
CA ASN A 159 1.01 -23.01 -13.35
C ASN A 159 -0.27 -23.70 -12.84
N ASN A 160 -1.45 -23.28 -13.35
CA ASN A 160 -2.75 -23.79 -12.94
C ASN A 160 -3.00 -23.74 -11.43
N TRP A 161 -2.39 -22.76 -10.74
CA TRP A 161 -2.50 -22.57 -9.29
C TRP A 161 -1.97 -23.77 -8.47
N ASP A 162 -1.01 -24.51 -9.03
CA ASP A 162 -0.38 -25.67 -8.37
C ASP A 162 0.94 -25.26 -7.70
N GLY A 163 0.94 -25.15 -6.36
CA GLY A 163 2.08 -24.73 -5.56
C GLY A 163 3.31 -25.64 -5.64
N ARG A 164 3.12 -26.89 -6.10
CA ARG A 164 4.23 -27.85 -6.29
C ARG A 164 5.17 -27.46 -7.42
N LEU A 165 4.69 -26.63 -8.39
CA LEU A 165 5.46 -26.32 -9.61
C LEU A 165 6.48 -25.19 -9.40
N HIS A 166 6.17 -24.24 -8.53
CA HIS A 166 7.05 -23.10 -8.28
C HIS A 166 7.25 -22.83 -6.78
N PRO A 167 7.76 -23.83 -6.01
CA PRO A 167 8.15 -23.61 -4.63
C PRO A 167 9.36 -22.67 -4.57
N MET A 168 9.32 -21.69 -3.68
CA MET A 168 10.33 -20.62 -3.61
C MET A 168 11.50 -20.98 -2.73
N ARG A 169 12.70 -20.48 -3.07
CA ARG A 169 13.92 -20.60 -2.25
C ARG A 169 13.80 -19.70 -1.01
N ARG A 170 14.19 -20.22 0.13
CA ARG A 170 14.20 -19.47 1.39
C ARG A 170 15.59 -18.93 1.71
N LEU A 171 15.71 -17.61 1.88
CA LEU A 171 16.92 -16.94 2.34
C LEU A 171 17.03 -16.97 3.88
N GLU A 172 18.20 -16.60 4.42
CA GLU A 172 18.45 -16.59 5.87
C GLU A 172 17.56 -15.59 6.61
N SER A 173 17.26 -14.44 6.00
CA SER A 173 16.34 -13.40 6.50
C SER A 173 14.87 -13.87 6.60
N GLY A 174 14.53 -15.02 6.01
CA GLY A 174 13.16 -15.49 5.88
C GLY A 174 12.41 -14.86 4.70
N ILE A 175 13.11 -14.24 3.77
CA ILE A 175 12.59 -13.89 2.45
C ILE A 175 12.58 -15.17 1.62
N TYR A 176 11.51 -15.36 0.85
CA TYR A 176 11.39 -16.39 -0.17
C TYR A 176 11.48 -15.73 -1.53
N GLU A 177 12.25 -16.30 -2.46
CA GLU A 177 12.42 -15.78 -3.81
C GLU A 177 12.44 -16.88 -4.87
N LEU A 178 12.01 -16.56 -6.09
CA LEU A 178 12.11 -17.45 -7.24
C LEU A 178 12.01 -16.65 -8.54
N PHE A 179 12.82 -16.99 -9.54
CA PHE A 179 12.62 -16.57 -10.92
C PHE A 179 11.68 -17.53 -11.63
N VAL A 180 10.59 -17.04 -12.21
CA VAL A 180 9.68 -17.86 -13.01
C VAL A 180 9.77 -17.42 -14.48
N PRO A 181 10.33 -18.27 -15.36
CA PRO A 181 10.46 -17.93 -16.77
C PRO A 181 9.10 -17.85 -17.45
N GLU A 182 9.04 -17.04 -18.53
CA GLU A 182 7.85 -16.83 -19.37
C GLU A 182 6.67 -16.13 -18.67
N VAL A 183 6.81 -15.73 -17.41
CA VAL A 183 5.82 -14.93 -16.67
C VAL A 183 6.19 -13.44 -16.81
N GLY A 184 5.21 -12.57 -17.08
CA GLY A 184 5.44 -11.15 -17.30
C GLY A 184 4.22 -10.29 -17.02
N ASP A 185 4.26 -9.04 -17.47
CA ASP A 185 3.20 -8.07 -17.24
C ASP A 185 1.82 -8.58 -17.66
N GLY A 186 0.86 -8.47 -16.75
CA GLY A 186 -0.51 -8.93 -16.93
C GLY A 186 -0.80 -10.31 -16.33
N ASP A 187 0.21 -11.12 -16.01
CA ASP A 187 0.00 -12.41 -15.37
C ASP A 187 -0.49 -12.25 -13.94
N ILE A 188 -1.52 -13.01 -13.58
CA ILE A 188 -2.09 -12.99 -12.22
C ILE A 188 -1.43 -14.03 -11.33
N TYR A 189 -1.19 -13.65 -10.07
CA TYR A 189 -0.52 -14.53 -9.11
C TYR A 189 -0.95 -14.29 -7.68
N LYS A 190 -0.66 -15.28 -6.83
CA LYS A 190 -0.66 -15.21 -5.36
C LYS A 190 0.53 -15.98 -4.82
N TYR A 191 0.77 -15.81 -3.52
CA TYR A 191 1.62 -16.70 -2.77
C TYR A 191 0.75 -17.75 -2.05
N GLU A 192 1.01 -19.04 -2.32
CA GLU A 192 0.52 -20.13 -1.51
C GLU A 192 1.47 -20.29 -0.32
N VAL A 193 0.97 -19.99 0.87
CA VAL A 193 1.77 -19.99 2.10
C VAL A 193 1.31 -21.14 2.99
N HIS A 194 2.22 -22.08 3.23
CA HIS A 194 2.05 -23.11 4.25
C HIS A 194 2.51 -22.52 5.59
N GLY A 195 1.53 -22.09 6.38
CA GLY A 195 1.78 -21.34 7.61
C GLY A 195 2.30 -22.19 8.75
N TYR A 196 2.98 -21.57 9.70
CA TYR A 196 3.44 -22.20 10.93
C TYR A 196 2.29 -22.83 11.75
N ASP A 197 1.08 -22.34 11.59
CA ASP A 197 -0.13 -22.85 12.25
C ASP A 197 -0.74 -24.08 11.54
N GLY A 198 -0.07 -24.62 10.54
CA GLY A 198 -0.49 -25.80 9.78
C GLY A 198 -1.61 -25.53 8.77
N LYS A 199 -1.90 -24.27 8.46
CA LYS A 199 -2.86 -23.89 7.44
C LYS A 199 -2.16 -23.48 6.15
N THR A 200 -2.77 -23.82 5.04
CA THR A 200 -2.36 -23.32 3.72
C THR A 200 -3.31 -22.21 3.32
N VAL A 201 -2.77 -21.03 3.00
CA VAL A 201 -3.55 -19.85 2.62
C VAL A 201 -2.98 -19.21 1.36
N MET A 202 -3.88 -18.63 0.56
CA MET A 202 -3.53 -17.88 -0.65
C MET A 202 -3.42 -16.39 -0.30
N LYS A 203 -2.22 -15.84 -0.33
CA LYS A 203 -1.93 -14.44 0.01
C LYS A 203 -1.72 -13.58 -1.24
N ALA A 204 -2.33 -12.40 -1.27
CA ALA A 204 -1.92 -11.36 -2.19
C ALA A 204 -0.50 -10.88 -1.86
N ASP A 205 0.19 -10.35 -2.84
CA ASP A 205 1.54 -9.82 -2.63
C ASP A 205 1.51 -8.52 -1.84
N PRO A 206 2.18 -8.45 -0.67
CA PRO A 206 2.27 -7.20 0.10
C PRO A 206 2.92 -6.04 -0.66
N TYR A 207 3.78 -6.33 -1.62
CA TYR A 207 4.51 -5.36 -2.44
C TYR A 207 4.02 -5.30 -3.90
N GLY A 208 2.91 -5.95 -4.23
CA GLY A 208 2.37 -5.97 -5.59
C GLY A 208 1.98 -4.57 -6.07
N PHE A 209 2.39 -4.19 -7.29
CA PHE A 209 2.16 -2.86 -7.86
C PHE A 209 0.79 -2.74 -8.53
N TYR A 210 0.14 -3.86 -8.81
CA TYR A 210 -1.19 -3.88 -9.41
C TYR A 210 -2.01 -5.06 -8.87
N ALA A 211 -3.32 -4.89 -8.80
CA ALA A 211 -4.24 -5.89 -8.26
C ALA A 211 -5.41 -6.14 -9.21
N GLU A 212 -5.97 -7.35 -9.15
CA GLU A 212 -7.21 -7.65 -9.85
C GLU A 212 -8.37 -6.76 -9.38
N LYS A 213 -9.32 -6.56 -10.29
CA LYS A 213 -10.58 -5.90 -9.93
C LYS A 213 -11.39 -6.80 -9.01
N ARG A 214 -11.85 -6.22 -7.88
CA ARG A 214 -12.74 -6.94 -6.96
C ARG A 214 -13.99 -7.50 -7.66
N PRO A 215 -14.55 -8.65 -7.24
CA PRO A 215 -14.22 -9.40 -6.02
C PRO A 215 -12.98 -10.29 -6.10
N ALA A 216 -12.32 -10.36 -7.24
CA ALA A 216 -11.04 -11.05 -7.36
C ALA A 216 -9.97 -10.38 -6.47
N SER A 217 -8.95 -11.13 -6.07
CA SER A 217 -8.01 -10.70 -5.01
C SER A 217 -6.57 -11.15 -5.26
N ALA A 218 -6.22 -11.49 -6.49
CA ALA A 218 -4.84 -11.77 -6.85
C ALA A 218 -4.08 -10.47 -7.15
N SER A 219 -2.77 -10.54 -7.06
CA SER A 219 -1.86 -9.53 -7.58
C SER A 219 -1.62 -9.77 -9.07
N ILE A 220 -1.24 -8.73 -9.77
CA ILE A 220 -0.91 -8.78 -11.19
C ILE A 220 0.56 -8.36 -11.32
N VAL A 221 1.35 -9.15 -12.05
CA VAL A 221 2.71 -8.76 -12.43
C VAL A 221 2.64 -7.49 -13.26
N TRP A 222 3.36 -6.44 -12.85
CA TRP A 222 3.27 -5.15 -13.51
C TRP A 222 4.54 -4.33 -13.33
N SER A 223 5.09 -3.84 -14.45
CA SER A 223 6.20 -2.89 -14.48
C SER A 223 5.66 -1.46 -14.39
N ILE A 224 6.28 -0.63 -13.54
CA ILE A 224 5.87 0.77 -13.35
C ILE A 224 6.91 1.78 -13.86
N ASP A 225 8.01 1.30 -14.41
CA ASP A 225 9.17 2.14 -14.78
C ASP A 225 9.05 2.76 -16.19
N GLU A 226 8.02 2.39 -16.96
CA GLU A 226 7.89 2.83 -18.35
C GLU A 226 7.15 4.16 -18.53
N TYR A 227 6.58 4.74 -17.45
CA TYR A 227 5.84 5.99 -17.53
C TYR A 227 6.76 7.20 -17.73
N GLU A 228 6.52 7.98 -18.78
CA GLU A 228 7.29 9.20 -19.09
C GLU A 228 6.62 10.44 -18.46
N TRP A 229 7.10 10.87 -17.31
CA TRP A 229 6.61 12.05 -16.58
C TRP A 229 6.85 13.37 -17.33
N GLN A 230 5.87 14.27 -17.27
CA GLN A 230 5.92 15.60 -17.88
C GLN A 230 5.86 16.73 -16.84
N ASP A 231 6.02 16.44 -15.57
CA ASP A 231 5.80 17.32 -14.43
C ASP A 231 7.08 17.97 -13.85
N ALA A 232 8.20 17.93 -14.58
CA ALA A 232 9.51 18.44 -14.10
C ALA A 232 9.46 19.89 -13.60
N ASP A 233 8.66 20.77 -14.23
CA ASP A 233 8.50 22.16 -13.80
C ASP A 233 7.77 22.26 -12.46
N TRP A 234 6.79 21.40 -12.21
CA TRP A 234 6.09 21.32 -10.93
C TRP A 234 7.03 20.84 -9.83
N LEU A 235 7.75 19.75 -10.03
CA LEU A 235 8.70 19.21 -9.05
C LEU A 235 9.79 20.25 -8.69
N LYS A 236 10.26 21.00 -9.66
CA LYS A 236 11.19 22.12 -9.42
C LYS A 236 10.54 23.23 -8.58
N LYS A 237 9.30 23.61 -8.87
CA LYS A 237 8.52 24.59 -8.10
C LYS A 237 8.31 24.06 -6.68
N ARG A 238 7.84 22.81 -6.50
CA ARG A 238 7.62 22.15 -5.22
C ARG A 238 8.85 22.24 -4.32
N LYS A 239 10.00 21.84 -4.85
CA LYS A 239 11.29 21.87 -4.13
C LYS A 239 11.70 23.27 -3.64
N GLN A 240 11.32 24.31 -4.37
CA GLN A 240 11.67 25.71 -4.05
C GLN A 240 10.63 26.40 -3.19
N THR A 241 9.44 25.83 -3.05
CA THR A 241 8.32 26.44 -2.35
C THR A 241 8.35 26.07 -0.85
N ASN A 242 8.26 27.09 0.01
CA ASN A 242 8.02 26.86 1.42
C ASN A 242 6.52 26.88 1.71
N TRP A 243 5.90 25.72 1.62
CA TRP A 243 4.45 25.58 1.81
C TRP A 243 3.96 26.03 3.21
N LYS A 244 4.83 26.10 4.22
CA LYS A 244 4.46 26.66 5.54
C LYS A 244 4.16 28.15 5.45
N LYS A 245 4.75 28.87 4.47
CA LYS A 245 4.56 30.30 4.26
C LYS A 245 3.59 30.65 3.14
N GLU A 246 3.48 29.79 2.13
CA GLU A 246 2.63 30.03 0.98
C GLU A 246 1.16 29.66 1.26
N PRO A 247 0.19 30.31 0.60
CA PRO A 247 -1.21 29.92 0.68
C PRO A 247 -1.41 28.48 0.19
N MET A 248 -2.23 27.73 0.93
CA MET A 248 -2.63 26.37 0.56
C MET A 248 -4.11 26.20 0.81
N VAL A 249 -4.85 25.87 -0.25
CA VAL A 249 -6.27 25.53 -0.22
C VAL A 249 -6.43 24.18 -0.89
N ILE A 250 -6.89 23.20 -0.11
CA ILE A 250 -6.93 21.79 -0.49
C ILE A 250 -8.37 21.38 -0.77
N TYR A 251 -8.56 20.63 -1.85
CA TYR A 251 -9.81 19.99 -2.21
C TYR A 251 -9.69 18.51 -1.87
N GLU A 252 -10.30 18.08 -0.75
CA GLU A 252 -10.37 16.68 -0.37
C GLU A 252 -11.43 15.99 -1.22
N MET A 253 -11.10 14.85 -1.83
CA MET A 253 -12.02 14.16 -2.73
C MET A 253 -11.90 12.65 -2.70
N HIS A 254 -13.06 11.99 -2.89
CA HIS A 254 -13.18 10.57 -3.17
C HIS A 254 -13.40 10.37 -4.68
N LEU A 255 -12.43 9.74 -5.35
CA LEU A 255 -12.45 9.57 -6.81
C LEU A 255 -13.72 8.90 -7.33
N GLY A 256 -14.18 7.86 -6.65
CA GLY A 256 -15.33 7.05 -7.07
C GLY A 256 -16.68 7.75 -7.01
N SER A 257 -16.80 8.85 -6.25
CA SER A 257 -18.05 9.60 -6.07
C SER A 257 -17.96 11.09 -6.41
N PHE A 258 -16.80 11.57 -6.86
CA PHE A 258 -16.68 12.94 -7.38
C PHE A 258 -17.64 13.16 -8.56
N LYS A 259 -17.59 12.29 -9.54
CA LYS A 259 -18.54 12.19 -10.65
C LYS A 259 -18.82 10.73 -10.97
N LYS A 260 -20.05 10.43 -11.39
CA LYS A 260 -20.42 9.09 -11.87
C LYS A 260 -20.86 9.14 -13.31
N PRO A 261 -20.50 8.15 -14.16
CA PRO A 261 -21.04 8.01 -15.50
C PRO A 261 -22.55 7.72 -15.48
N MET A 262 -23.32 8.21 -16.45
CA MET A 262 -24.76 7.96 -16.56
C MET A 262 -25.12 6.47 -16.68
N GLY A 263 -24.19 5.65 -17.20
CA GLY A 263 -24.36 4.19 -17.33
C GLY A 263 -23.99 3.38 -16.09
N GLY A 264 -23.62 4.01 -14.99
CA GLY A 264 -23.08 3.34 -13.80
C GLY A 264 -21.56 3.10 -13.90
N GLY A 265 -20.97 2.48 -12.85
CA GLY A 265 -19.53 2.27 -12.76
C GLY A 265 -18.76 3.51 -12.33
N PHE A 266 -17.49 3.58 -12.73
CA PHE A 266 -16.58 4.66 -12.38
C PHE A 266 -15.95 5.28 -13.64
N TYR A 267 -15.59 6.56 -13.56
CA TYR A 267 -14.66 7.16 -14.50
C TYR A 267 -13.25 6.62 -14.27
N THR A 268 -12.47 6.57 -15.33
CA THR A 268 -11.05 6.20 -15.25
C THR A 268 -10.21 7.31 -14.62
N TYR A 269 -9.00 6.97 -14.14
CA TYR A 269 -8.04 7.97 -13.65
C TYR A 269 -7.80 9.09 -14.67
N ARG A 270 -7.67 8.74 -15.96
CA ARG A 270 -7.45 9.72 -17.05
C ARG A 270 -8.62 10.67 -17.21
N GLU A 271 -9.85 10.16 -17.22
CA GLU A 271 -11.06 11.00 -17.31
C GLU A 271 -11.27 11.86 -16.06
N LEU A 272 -10.90 11.35 -14.88
CA LEU A 272 -10.95 12.10 -13.63
C LEU A 272 -9.89 13.20 -13.57
N ALA A 273 -8.70 12.97 -14.14
CA ALA A 273 -7.62 13.96 -14.19
C ALA A 273 -8.09 15.27 -14.84
N GLU A 274 -8.66 15.18 -16.05
CA GLU A 274 -9.19 16.36 -16.77
C GLU A 274 -10.28 17.08 -15.96
N LYS A 275 -11.27 16.32 -15.45
CA LYS A 275 -12.41 16.88 -14.72
C LYS A 275 -11.98 17.54 -13.40
N THR A 276 -10.99 16.97 -12.72
CA THR A 276 -10.47 17.47 -11.45
C THR A 276 -9.62 18.72 -11.67
N ALA A 277 -8.72 18.70 -12.66
CA ALA A 277 -7.87 19.84 -12.99
C ALA A 277 -8.70 21.07 -13.38
N ASP A 278 -9.69 20.90 -14.25
CA ASP A 278 -10.58 21.97 -14.68
C ASP A 278 -11.36 22.59 -13.51
N TYR A 279 -11.90 21.74 -12.63
CA TYR A 279 -12.66 22.17 -11.48
C TYR A 279 -11.77 22.92 -10.46
N CYS A 280 -10.67 22.32 -10.05
CA CYS A 280 -9.78 22.91 -9.06
C CYS A 280 -9.16 24.22 -9.55
N LYS A 281 -8.78 24.30 -10.82
CA LYS A 281 -8.26 25.52 -11.44
C LYS A 281 -9.30 26.65 -11.46
N LYS A 282 -10.55 26.32 -11.80
CA LYS A 282 -11.67 27.27 -11.80
C LYS A 282 -11.99 27.79 -10.39
N MET A 283 -11.90 26.93 -9.38
CA MET A 283 -12.23 27.26 -7.99
C MET A 283 -11.05 27.83 -7.20
N GLY A 284 -9.83 27.78 -7.74
CA GLY A 284 -8.63 28.33 -7.10
C GLY A 284 -7.99 27.41 -6.04
N TYR A 285 -8.28 26.11 -6.08
CA TYR A 285 -7.60 25.13 -5.25
C TYR A 285 -6.14 24.97 -5.66
N THR A 286 -5.25 24.84 -4.69
CA THR A 286 -3.81 24.66 -4.91
C THR A 286 -3.39 23.19 -4.91
N HIS A 287 -4.11 22.36 -4.16
CA HIS A 287 -3.87 20.93 -4.02
C HIS A 287 -5.19 20.16 -4.02
N VAL A 288 -5.09 18.90 -4.40
CA VAL A 288 -6.11 17.89 -4.19
C VAL A 288 -5.58 16.93 -3.13
N GLU A 289 -6.41 16.58 -2.14
CA GLU A 289 -6.15 15.47 -1.22
C GLU A 289 -7.09 14.33 -1.57
N LEU A 290 -6.52 13.21 -2.01
CA LEU A 290 -7.28 12.04 -2.39
C LEU A 290 -7.51 11.16 -1.16
N MET A 291 -8.78 10.88 -0.83
CA MET A 291 -9.11 9.79 0.10
C MET A 291 -8.42 8.50 -0.37
N PRO A 292 -8.17 7.50 0.50
CA PRO A 292 -7.22 6.44 0.21
C PRO A 292 -7.42 5.78 -1.16
N VAL A 293 -6.37 5.81 -1.98
CA VAL A 293 -6.34 5.26 -3.34
C VAL A 293 -5.62 3.93 -3.43
N MET A 294 -5.02 3.44 -2.34
CA MET A 294 -4.41 2.12 -2.27
C MET A 294 -5.49 1.06 -2.44
N GLU A 295 -5.12 -0.11 -3.00
CA GLU A 295 -6.10 -1.15 -3.28
C GLU A 295 -6.76 -1.68 -2.00
N HIS A 296 -8.08 -1.80 -2.04
CA HIS A 296 -8.92 -2.20 -0.92
C HIS A 296 -10.14 -3.01 -1.39
N PRO A 297 -10.62 -4.00 -0.61
CA PRO A 297 -11.68 -4.90 -1.05
C PRO A 297 -13.08 -4.28 -0.97
N LEU A 298 -13.32 -3.38 0.00
CA LEU A 298 -14.65 -2.90 0.37
C LEU A 298 -14.84 -1.42 0.00
N ASP A 299 -15.78 -1.11 -0.90
CA ASP A 299 -16.10 0.29 -1.28
C ASP A 299 -16.58 1.12 -0.09
N ALA A 300 -17.42 0.51 0.78
CA ALA A 300 -17.96 1.17 1.97
C ALA A 300 -16.89 1.50 3.03
N SER A 301 -15.64 1.04 2.87
CA SER A 301 -14.51 1.47 3.69
C SER A 301 -13.91 2.79 3.21
N TRP A 302 -14.35 3.32 2.07
CA TRP A 302 -13.83 4.53 1.41
C TRP A 302 -12.32 4.47 1.13
N GLY A 303 -11.74 3.27 1.17
CA GLY A 303 -10.32 3.00 1.02
C GLY A 303 -9.53 2.86 2.32
N TYR A 304 -10.15 3.05 3.50
CA TYR A 304 -9.43 2.96 4.78
C TYR A 304 -9.14 1.52 5.25
N GLN A 305 -9.59 0.49 4.52
CA GLN A 305 -9.23 -0.90 4.77
C GLN A 305 -8.30 -1.42 3.67
N VAL A 306 -7.06 -0.96 3.69
CA VAL A 306 -6.06 -1.22 2.64
C VAL A 306 -5.55 -2.65 2.70
N ILE A 307 -5.46 -3.31 1.53
CA ILE A 307 -4.80 -4.61 1.35
C ILE A 307 -3.55 -4.45 0.47
N GLY A 308 -3.66 -3.75 -0.67
CA GLY A 308 -2.55 -3.53 -1.60
C GLY A 308 -1.90 -2.17 -1.38
N TYR A 309 -0.97 -2.08 -0.45
CA TYR A 309 -0.33 -0.82 -0.07
C TYR A 309 0.50 -0.18 -1.18
N TYR A 310 1.05 -0.99 -2.10
CA TYR A 310 1.90 -0.54 -3.21
C TYR A 310 1.14 -0.45 -4.55
N ALA A 311 -0.18 -0.74 -4.56
CA ALA A 311 -1.00 -0.71 -5.75
C ALA A 311 -2.03 0.43 -5.68
N PRO A 312 -2.12 1.32 -6.67
CA PRO A 312 -3.30 2.16 -6.83
C PRO A 312 -4.50 1.28 -7.16
N THR A 313 -5.66 1.62 -6.62
CA THR A 313 -6.85 0.76 -6.81
C THR A 313 -7.19 0.56 -8.28
N SER A 314 -7.37 -0.67 -8.68
CA SER A 314 -7.72 -1.08 -10.04
C SER A 314 -9.12 -0.65 -10.49
N ARG A 315 -9.91 -0.07 -9.60
CA ARG A 315 -11.27 0.45 -9.89
C ARG A 315 -11.29 1.46 -11.02
N TYR A 316 -10.25 2.26 -11.13
CA TYR A 316 -10.20 3.43 -12.02
C TYR A 316 -9.18 3.28 -13.16
N GLY A 317 -8.42 2.20 -13.23
CA GLY A 317 -7.44 1.96 -14.29
C GLY A 317 -6.17 1.27 -13.83
N THR A 318 -5.11 1.43 -14.58
CA THR A 318 -3.79 0.86 -14.32
C THR A 318 -2.92 1.78 -13.46
N PRO A 319 -1.76 1.31 -12.98
CA PRO A 319 -0.76 2.16 -12.31
C PRO A 319 -0.37 3.39 -13.13
N GLU A 320 -0.12 3.24 -14.44
CA GLU A 320 0.23 4.38 -15.33
C GLU A 320 -0.94 5.35 -15.53
N ASP A 321 -2.18 4.88 -15.46
CA ASP A 321 -3.34 5.76 -15.51
C ASP A 321 -3.40 6.66 -14.27
N PHE A 322 -2.97 6.15 -13.12
CA PHE A 322 -2.84 6.95 -11.91
C PHE A 322 -1.63 7.89 -11.97
N MET A 323 -0.49 7.45 -12.53
CA MET A 323 0.63 8.35 -12.81
C MET A 323 0.21 9.50 -13.73
N TYR A 324 -0.55 9.20 -14.78
CA TYR A 324 -1.14 10.23 -15.65
C TYR A 324 -2.04 11.20 -14.89
N PHE A 325 -2.84 10.71 -13.94
CA PHE A 325 -3.70 11.58 -13.12
C PHE A 325 -2.86 12.60 -12.35
N VAL A 326 -1.80 12.15 -11.67
CA VAL A 326 -0.91 13.03 -10.91
C VAL A 326 -0.18 14.01 -11.83
N ASP A 327 0.43 13.51 -12.91
CA ASP A 327 1.17 14.29 -13.89
C ASP A 327 0.30 15.39 -14.52
N HIS A 328 -0.93 15.06 -14.90
CA HIS A 328 -1.87 16.03 -15.47
C HIS A 328 -2.25 17.14 -14.49
N LEU A 329 -2.46 16.83 -13.21
CA LEU A 329 -2.70 17.82 -12.17
C LEU A 329 -1.47 18.71 -11.94
N HIS A 330 -0.27 18.15 -11.92
CA HIS A 330 0.98 18.90 -11.82
C HIS A 330 1.16 19.88 -12.97
N GLN A 331 0.90 19.46 -14.21
CA GLN A 331 0.92 20.34 -15.39
C GLN A 331 -0.14 21.45 -15.30
N ALA A 332 -1.25 21.20 -14.63
CA ALA A 332 -2.27 22.22 -14.34
C ALA A 332 -1.88 23.16 -13.17
N GLY A 333 -0.75 22.91 -12.50
CA GLY A 333 -0.28 23.68 -11.35
C GLY A 333 -0.93 23.31 -10.02
N ILE A 334 -1.46 22.10 -9.90
CA ILE A 334 -2.19 21.58 -8.74
C ILE A 334 -1.39 20.41 -8.15
N GLY A 335 -1.09 20.46 -6.84
CA GLY A 335 -0.42 19.38 -6.13
C GLY A 335 -1.38 18.25 -5.75
N VAL A 336 -0.83 17.06 -5.48
CA VAL A 336 -1.58 15.87 -5.09
C VAL A 336 -1.08 15.34 -3.76
N ILE A 337 -1.95 15.32 -2.76
CA ILE A 337 -1.72 14.73 -1.45
C ILE A 337 -2.50 13.42 -1.41
N LEU A 338 -1.90 12.38 -0.86
CA LEU A 338 -2.56 11.09 -0.68
C LEU A 338 -2.91 10.87 0.79
N ASP A 339 -4.14 10.46 1.03
CA ASP A 339 -4.55 9.96 2.33
C ASP A 339 -3.97 8.55 2.51
N TRP A 340 -3.13 8.37 3.51
CA TRP A 340 -2.34 7.16 3.76
C TRP A 340 -2.67 6.58 5.12
N VAL A 341 -2.89 5.27 5.17
CA VAL A 341 -3.42 4.56 6.34
C VAL A 341 -2.36 3.67 7.00
N PRO A 342 -1.43 4.21 7.81
CA PRO A 342 -0.42 3.42 8.49
C PRO A 342 -0.88 2.86 9.84
N ALA A 343 -2.07 3.22 10.30
CA ALA A 343 -2.54 2.89 11.64
C ALA A 343 -3.03 1.45 11.78
N HIS A 344 -3.66 0.92 10.73
CA HIS A 344 -4.32 -0.38 10.80
C HIS A 344 -4.54 -1.00 9.41
N PHE A 345 -4.93 -2.28 9.38
CA PHE A 345 -5.27 -3.02 8.16
C PHE A 345 -6.38 -4.05 8.43
N PRO A 346 -7.15 -4.47 7.40
CA PRO A 346 -8.26 -5.39 7.57
C PRO A 346 -7.82 -6.83 7.84
N LYS A 347 -8.77 -7.66 8.30
CA LYS A 347 -8.56 -9.08 8.65
C LYS A 347 -8.81 -10.04 7.49
N ASP A 348 -8.95 -9.56 6.27
CA ASP A 348 -9.17 -10.39 5.10
C ASP A 348 -8.08 -11.44 4.95
N GLU A 349 -8.45 -12.70 4.69
CA GLU A 349 -7.54 -13.84 4.71
C GLU A 349 -6.40 -13.72 3.69
N HIS A 350 -6.68 -13.11 2.53
CA HIS A 350 -5.68 -12.87 1.49
C HIS A 350 -4.76 -11.67 1.75
N GLY A 351 -5.03 -10.88 2.81
CA GLY A 351 -4.24 -9.71 3.21
C GLY A 351 -3.11 -10.06 4.18
N LEU A 352 -2.65 -9.04 4.92
CA LEU A 352 -1.47 -9.11 5.77
C LEU A 352 -1.67 -9.92 7.06
N GLY A 353 -2.92 -10.02 7.57
CA GLY A 353 -3.21 -10.68 8.83
C GLY A 353 -2.74 -12.14 8.85
N ARG A 354 -1.97 -12.53 9.87
CA ARG A 354 -1.37 -13.86 10.03
C ARG A 354 -0.67 -14.37 8.76
N PHE A 355 0.11 -13.51 8.12
CA PHE A 355 0.63 -13.72 6.77
C PHE A 355 1.35 -15.06 6.59
N ASP A 356 2.19 -15.45 7.55
CA ASP A 356 2.96 -16.70 7.56
C ASP A 356 2.46 -17.73 8.60
N GLY A 357 1.18 -17.62 9.00
CA GLY A 357 0.58 -18.40 10.07
C GLY A 357 0.84 -17.84 11.46
N THR A 358 1.69 -16.81 11.59
CA THR A 358 1.95 -16.07 12.83
C THR A 358 1.45 -14.64 12.73
N CYS A 359 1.43 -13.88 13.83
CA CYS A 359 1.22 -12.44 13.82
C CYS A 359 2.50 -11.76 13.31
N LEU A 360 2.65 -11.71 11.98
CA LEU A 360 3.86 -11.20 11.33
C LEU A 360 3.89 -9.67 11.28
N TYR A 361 2.82 -9.07 10.80
CA TYR A 361 2.66 -7.61 10.68
C TYR A 361 2.00 -6.99 11.89
N GLU A 362 1.19 -7.74 12.63
CA GLU A 362 0.44 -7.32 13.81
C GLU A 362 1.07 -7.83 15.10
N HIS A 363 0.62 -7.30 16.26
CA HIS A 363 0.98 -7.85 17.56
C HIS A 363 0.20 -9.13 17.87
N LEU A 364 0.85 -10.07 18.58
CA LEU A 364 0.22 -11.33 19.03
C LEU A 364 -0.89 -11.09 20.06
N ASP A 365 -0.65 -10.20 21.02
CA ASP A 365 -1.67 -9.84 22.02
C ASP A 365 -2.70 -8.92 21.40
N LYS A 366 -3.96 -9.36 21.38
CA LYS A 366 -5.08 -8.60 20.79
C LYS A 366 -5.27 -7.23 21.41
N ARG A 367 -4.88 -7.06 22.68
CA ARG A 367 -4.96 -5.75 23.35
C ARG A 367 -4.01 -4.71 22.74
N GLN A 368 -2.96 -5.15 22.05
CA GLN A 368 -2.05 -4.29 21.26
C GLN A 368 -2.32 -4.41 19.76
N GLY A 369 -2.77 -5.58 19.29
CA GLY A 369 -2.86 -5.95 17.88
C GLY A 369 -4.21 -5.71 17.22
N GLU A 370 -5.25 -5.30 17.95
CA GLU A 370 -6.59 -5.11 17.36
C GLU A 370 -7.24 -3.79 17.80
N HIS A 371 -7.98 -3.17 16.86
CA HIS A 371 -8.94 -2.11 17.14
C HIS A 371 -10.34 -2.73 17.26
N PRO A 372 -10.91 -2.85 18.48
CA PRO A 372 -12.19 -3.54 18.70
C PRO A 372 -13.34 -2.90 17.93
N HIS A 373 -13.38 -1.56 17.88
CA HIS A 373 -14.46 -0.80 17.25
C HIS A 373 -14.41 -0.81 15.70
N TRP A 374 -13.21 -0.85 15.13
CA TRP A 374 -13.02 -0.86 13.67
C TRP A 374 -12.96 -2.27 13.10
N GLY A 375 -12.73 -3.28 13.96
CA GLY A 375 -12.56 -4.66 13.54
C GLY A 375 -11.27 -4.93 12.77
N THR A 376 -10.29 -4.03 12.85
CA THR A 376 -9.02 -4.09 12.13
C THR A 376 -7.86 -4.53 13.02
N LEU A 377 -6.72 -4.87 12.39
CA LEU A 377 -5.46 -5.19 13.04
C LEU A 377 -4.57 -3.95 13.13
N ILE A 378 -3.72 -3.89 14.16
CA ILE A 378 -2.76 -2.81 14.40
C ILE A 378 -1.36 -3.32 14.05
N TYR A 379 -0.60 -2.52 13.31
CA TYR A 379 0.79 -2.84 12.96
C TYR A 379 1.69 -2.93 14.19
N ASN A 380 2.62 -3.89 14.16
CA ASN A 380 3.70 -4.00 15.13
C ASN A 380 4.86 -3.07 14.71
N TYR A 381 4.79 -1.80 15.07
CA TYR A 381 5.79 -0.78 14.72
C TYR A 381 7.16 -1.06 15.33
N GLY A 382 7.23 -1.84 16.40
CA GLY A 382 8.48 -2.25 17.06
C GLY A 382 9.26 -3.31 16.28
N ARG A 383 8.64 -3.95 15.27
CA ARG A 383 9.35 -4.89 14.39
C ARG A 383 10.01 -4.13 13.25
N PRO A 384 11.35 -4.14 13.13
CA PRO A 384 12.07 -3.35 12.14
C PRO A 384 11.57 -3.54 10.70
N GLN A 385 11.27 -4.79 10.30
CA GLN A 385 10.78 -5.11 8.97
C GLN A 385 9.39 -4.54 8.70
N VAL A 386 8.51 -4.48 9.71
CA VAL A 386 7.18 -3.88 9.59
C VAL A 386 7.27 -2.35 9.49
N ALA A 387 8.10 -1.73 10.32
CA ALA A 387 8.40 -0.31 10.21
C ALA A 387 9.00 0.01 8.83
N ASN A 388 9.92 -0.82 8.34
CA ASN A 388 10.51 -0.70 7.01
C ASN A 388 9.46 -0.80 5.88
N TYR A 389 8.55 -1.78 5.98
CA TYR A 389 7.45 -1.95 5.02
C TYR A 389 6.63 -0.66 4.86
N LEU A 390 6.25 -0.04 5.98
CA LEU A 390 5.45 1.19 5.98
C LEU A 390 6.27 2.41 5.52
N ILE A 391 7.52 2.57 5.98
CA ILE A 391 8.38 3.69 5.56
C ILE A 391 8.67 3.62 4.07
N ALA A 392 9.08 2.44 3.57
CA ALA A 392 9.34 2.25 2.15
C ALA A 392 8.08 2.49 1.30
N ASN A 393 6.89 2.12 1.82
CA ASN A 393 5.62 2.39 1.16
C ASN A 393 5.33 3.90 1.08
N ALA A 394 5.53 4.64 2.16
CA ALA A 394 5.38 6.10 2.13
C ALA A 394 6.33 6.74 1.09
N LEU A 395 7.59 6.33 1.09
CA LEU A 395 8.59 6.82 0.13
C LEU A 395 8.24 6.41 -1.31
N PHE A 396 7.71 5.21 -1.53
CA PHE A 396 7.24 4.74 -2.82
C PHE A 396 6.20 5.67 -3.46
N TRP A 397 5.18 6.10 -2.72
CA TRP A 397 4.18 7.03 -3.22
C TRP A 397 4.75 8.41 -3.55
N LEU A 398 5.73 8.87 -2.77
CA LEU A 398 6.42 10.14 -3.02
C LEU A 398 7.41 10.05 -4.18
N GLU A 399 8.02 8.86 -4.43
CA GLU A 399 9.05 8.67 -5.46
C GLU A 399 8.48 8.21 -6.79
N GLN A 400 7.67 7.16 -6.78
CA GLN A 400 7.21 6.51 -8.00
C GLN A 400 5.96 7.20 -8.57
N TYR A 401 5.12 7.78 -7.71
CA TYR A 401 3.89 8.46 -8.11
C TYR A 401 3.95 9.98 -7.96
N HIS A 402 5.10 10.54 -7.62
CA HIS A 402 5.35 11.97 -7.46
C HIS A 402 4.39 12.69 -6.51
N ALA A 403 3.73 11.99 -5.58
CA ALA A 403 2.84 12.61 -4.62
C ALA A 403 3.53 13.78 -3.88
N ASP A 404 2.79 14.88 -3.67
CA ASP A 404 3.33 16.09 -3.02
C ASP A 404 3.31 15.99 -1.49
N GLY A 405 2.59 15.02 -0.97
CA GLY A 405 2.54 14.77 0.46
C GLY A 405 1.65 13.59 0.81
N LEU A 406 1.75 13.21 2.07
CA LEU A 406 0.92 12.18 2.68
C LEU A 406 0.16 12.77 3.86
N ARG A 407 -1.15 12.58 3.89
CA ARG A 407 -1.98 12.78 5.08
C ARG A 407 -2.07 11.45 5.80
N LEU A 408 -1.57 11.39 7.02
CA LEU A 408 -1.60 10.19 7.85
C LEU A 408 -2.90 10.12 8.62
N ASP A 409 -3.67 9.07 8.32
CA ASP A 409 -4.94 8.77 8.96
C ASP A 409 -4.77 8.31 10.40
N ALA A 410 -5.67 8.75 11.29
CA ALA A 410 -5.84 8.26 12.64
C ALA A 410 -4.56 8.24 13.50
N VAL A 411 -3.70 9.25 13.39
CA VAL A 411 -2.43 9.32 14.15
C VAL A 411 -2.66 9.20 15.65
N ALA A 412 -3.75 9.72 16.19
CA ALA A 412 -4.11 9.55 17.61
C ALA A 412 -4.21 8.06 18.00
N SER A 413 -4.75 7.23 17.15
CA SER A 413 -4.86 5.78 17.40
C SER A 413 -3.51 5.05 17.41
N MET A 414 -2.50 5.65 16.77
CA MET A 414 -1.12 5.16 16.79
C MET A 414 -0.38 5.58 18.06
N LEU A 415 -0.63 6.82 18.52
CA LEU A 415 0.08 7.40 19.67
C LEU A 415 -0.34 6.81 21.02
N TYR A 416 -1.61 6.36 21.15
CA TYR A 416 -2.17 5.92 22.41
C TYR A 416 -2.58 4.44 22.38
N LEU A 417 -2.02 3.65 23.31
CA LEU A 417 -2.29 2.20 23.45
C LEU A 417 -3.73 1.91 23.87
N ASP A 418 -4.37 2.86 24.56
CA ASP A 418 -5.76 2.78 25.05
C ASP A 418 -6.79 3.45 24.12
N TYR A 419 -6.36 3.93 22.93
CA TYR A 419 -7.28 4.59 22.00
C TYR A 419 -8.48 3.72 21.63
N GLY A 420 -9.70 4.20 21.96
CA GLY A 420 -10.94 3.49 21.69
C GLY A 420 -11.11 2.18 22.48
N LYS A 421 -10.35 1.96 23.56
CA LYS A 421 -10.38 0.74 24.38
C LYS A 421 -10.88 1.05 25.80
N GLN A 422 -11.45 0.03 26.44
CA GLN A 422 -11.88 0.09 27.81
C GLN A 422 -10.78 -0.42 28.76
N ASP A 423 -10.97 -0.22 30.06
CA ASP A 423 -10.09 -0.78 31.07
C ASP A 423 -9.94 -2.30 30.91
N GLY A 424 -8.70 -2.79 30.86
CA GLY A 424 -8.36 -4.19 30.61
C GLY A 424 -8.26 -4.61 29.15
N GLU A 425 -8.65 -3.76 28.20
CA GLU A 425 -8.54 -4.01 26.75
C GLU A 425 -7.23 -3.49 26.13
N TRP A 426 -6.34 -2.92 26.92
CA TRP A 426 -5.04 -2.42 26.50
C TRP A 426 -3.93 -2.79 27.47
N ILE A 427 -2.68 -2.64 27.05
CA ILE A 427 -1.48 -2.92 27.85
C ILE A 427 -0.65 -1.66 27.95
N ALA A 428 -0.27 -1.26 29.16
CA ALA A 428 0.61 -0.14 29.37
C ALA A 428 2.01 -0.39 28.77
N ASN A 429 2.68 0.70 28.38
CA ASN A 429 4.07 0.65 27.95
C ASN A 429 5.02 0.28 29.09
N MET A 430 6.31 0.10 28.80
CA MET A 430 7.32 -0.29 29.78
C MET A 430 7.50 0.66 30.97
N TYR A 431 6.97 1.89 30.88
CA TYR A 431 7.00 2.90 31.94
C TYR A 431 5.66 3.00 32.68
N GLY A 432 4.66 2.20 32.32
CA GLY A 432 3.32 2.20 32.88
C GLY A 432 2.36 3.23 32.30
N GLY A 433 2.75 3.95 31.25
CA GLY A 433 1.93 4.92 30.52
C GLY A 433 1.13 4.29 29.38
N ASN A 434 0.30 5.13 28.74
CA ASN A 434 -0.54 4.74 27.61
C ASN A 434 0.04 5.18 26.26
N GLU A 435 1.20 5.83 26.23
CA GLU A 435 1.87 6.21 24.99
C GLU A 435 2.44 4.97 24.29
N ASN A 436 2.20 4.86 22.98
CA ASN A 436 2.79 3.83 22.16
C ASN A 436 4.19 4.28 21.68
N LEU A 437 5.20 3.91 22.47
CA LEU A 437 6.59 4.33 22.23
C LEU A 437 7.12 3.88 20.87
N GLU A 438 6.73 2.70 20.41
CA GLU A 438 7.16 2.13 19.12
C GLU A 438 6.57 2.93 17.95
N ALA A 439 5.29 3.28 18.01
CA ALA A 439 4.65 4.11 17.00
C ALA A 439 5.20 5.55 16.99
N ILE A 440 5.53 6.11 18.14
CA ILE A 440 6.16 7.44 18.26
C ILE A 440 7.51 7.45 17.52
N GLU A 441 8.36 6.46 17.77
CA GLU A 441 9.67 6.36 17.10
C GLU A 441 9.52 6.08 15.60
N PHE A 442 8.53 5.25 15.20
CA PHE A 442 8.19 5.04 13.80
C PHE A 442 7.81 6.36 13.10
N LEU A 443 6.91 7.16 13.69
CA LEU A 443 6.46 8.44 13.13
C LEU A 443 7.61 9.44 12.99
N LYS A 444 8.48 9.53 14.00
CA LYS A 444 9.69 10.38 13.94
C LYS A 444 10.63 9.94 12.82
N LYS A 445 10.89 8.63 12.71
CA LYS A 445 11.75 8.06 11.66
C LYS A 445 11.17 8.33 10.28
N LEU A 446 9.86 8.12 10.08
CA LEU A 446 9.16 8.41 8.83
C LEU A 446 9.28 9.89 8.45
N ASN A 447 8.95 10.79 9.37
CA ASN A 447 9.01 12.24 9.11
C ASN A 447 10.45 12.71 8.83
N GLN A 448 11.44 12.11 9.48
CA GLN A 448 12.85 12.40 9.19
C GLN A 448 13.22 11.97 7.78
N LYS A 449 12.82 10.75 7.36
CA LYS A 449 13.06 10.24 6.01
C LYS A 449 12.41 11.12 4.93
N ILE A 450 11.17 11.59 5.15
CA ILE A 450 10.49 12.52 4.23
C ILE A 450 11.26 13.85 4.15
N LYS A 451 11.70 14.41 5.28
CA LYS A 451 12.49 15.65 5.29
C LYS A 451 13.84 15.52 4.61
N ASP A 452 14.51 14.38 4.75
CA ASP A 452 15.83 14.13 4.18
C ASP A 452 15.82 14.10 2.65
N ARG A 453 14.66 13.86 2.04
CA ARG A 453 14.48 13.96 0.57
C ARG A 453 14.73 15.37 0.04
N ARG A 454 14.41 16.41 0.82
CA ARG A 454 14.59 17.83 0.46
C ARG A 454 13.98 18.19 -0.90
N ASP A 455 12.90 17.55 -1.26
CA ASP A 455 12.18 17.73 -2.52
C ASP A 455 10.87 18.53 -2.39
N GLY A 456 10.53 18.95 -1.16
CA GLY A 456 9.34 19.72 -0.83
C GLY A 456 8.09 18.86 -0.55
N SER A 457 8.24 17.54 -0.45
CA SER A 457 7.18 16.63 -0.01
C SER A 457 6.75 16.92 1.42
N LEU A 458 5.47 16.73 1.72
CA LEU A 458 4.83 17.10 2.98
C LEU A 458 4.33 15.87 3.75
N SER A 459 4.36 15.96 5.07
CA SER A 459 3.64 15.05 5.97
C SER A 459 2.60 15.82 6.79
N ILE A 460 1.37 15.30 6.82
CA ILE A 460 0.21 15.95 7.45
C ILE A 460 -0.41 14.94 8.42
N ALA A 461 -0.57 15.33 9.69
CA ALA A 461 -1.17 14.47 10.70
C ALA A 461 -2.68 14.73 10.85
N GLU A 462 -3.50 13.70 10.74
CA GLU A 462 -4.82 13.72 11.35
C GLU A 462 -4.68 13.24 12.79
N GLU A 463 -4.55 14.19 13.70
CA GLU A 463 -4.37 13.96 15.12
C GLU A 463 -5.37 14.83 15.91
N SER A 464 -6.32 14.19 16.59
CA SER A 464 -7.48 14.83 17.19
C SER A 464 -7.32 15.13 18.68
N THR A 465 -6.19 14.75 19.29
CA THR A 465 -5.95 14.91 20.72
C THR A 465 -5.10 16.15 21.04
N ALA A 466 -4.79 16.33 22.31
CA ALA A 466 -3.89 17.37 22.78
C ALA A 466 -2.41 16.94 22.80
N TRP A 467 -2.02 15.97 21.97
CA TRP A 467 -0.61 15.57 21.88
C TRP A 467 0.25 16.77 21.50
N PRO A 468 1.32 17.05 22.28
CA PRO A 468 2.12 18.26 22.06
C PRO A 468 3.13 18.07 20.93
N MET A 469 3.48 19.17 20.27
CA MET A 469 4.58 19.25 19.31
C MET A 469 4.47 18.25 18.14
N VAL A 470 3.25 18.01 17.65
CA VAL A 470 3.04 17.14 16.46
C VAL A 470 3.83 17.68 15.27
N THR A 471 3.82 19.02 15.08
CA THR A 471 4.58 19.69 14.02
C THR A 471 5.93 20.26 14.51
N GLY A 472 6.30 19.96 15.75
CA GLY A 472 7.58 20.38 16.36
C GLY A 472 8.77 19.60 15.82
N ASN A 473 9.97 20.14 16.01
CA ASN A 473 11.21 19.48 15.59
C ASN A 473 11.45 18.18 16.37
N ILE A 474 11.92 17.15 15.67
CA ILE A 474 12.22 15.84 16.25
C ILE A 474 13.30 15.96 17.34
N GLU A 475 14.34 16.79 17.12
CA GLU A 475 15.42 17.03 18.09
C GLU A 475 14.95 17.67 19.39
N GLU A 476 13.81 18.39 19.35
CA GLU A 476 13.19 19.04 20.51
C GLU A 476 12.10 18.15 21.16
N GLY A 477 11.93 16.93 20.67
CA GLY A 477 10.95 15.95 21.17
C GLY A 477 9.65 15.90 20.38
N GLY A 478 9.49 16.71 19.33
CA GLY A 478 8.33 16.71 18.44
C GLY A 478 8.26 15.48 17.54
N LEU A 479 7.12 15.29 16.85
CA LEU A 479 6.92 14.20 15.90
C LEU A 479 7.44 14.53 14.50
N GLY A 480 7.65 15.80 14.18
CA GLY A 480 8.26 16.22 12.93
C GLY A 480 7.33 16.40 11.74
N PHE A 481 6.02 16.34 11.90
CA PHE A 481 5.08 16.63 10.82
C PHE A 481 5.18 18.06 10.30
N ASP A 482 4.81 18.28 9.04
CA ASP A 482 4.74 19.63 8.49
C ASP A 482 3.48 20.36 8.90
N PHE A 483 2.35 19.65 8.93
CA PHE A 483 1.05 20.18 9.32
C PHE A 483 0.27 19.21 10.20
N LYS A 484 -0.70 19.77 10.93
CA LYS A 484 -1.69 19.04 11.73
C LYS A 484 -3.08 19.55 11.42
N TRP A 485 -4.06 18.65 11.21
CA TRP A 485 -5.46 19.02 11.14
C TRP A 485 -5.92 19.65 12.47
N ASN A 486 -6.62 20.79 12.40
CA ASN A 486 -7.20 21.45 13.58
C ASN A 486 -8.63 20.93 13.84
N MET A 487 -8.73 19.74 14.41
CA MET A 487 -10.01 19.12 14.75
C MET A 487 -10.73 19.89 15.87
N GLY A 488 -10.02 20.52 16.79
CA GLY A 488 -10.59 21.34 17.86
C GLY A 488 -11.34 22.54 17.30
N TRP A 489 -10.71 23.29 16.39
CA TRP A 489 -11.37 24.41 15.71
C TRP A 489 -12.60 23.96 14.95
N MET A 490 -12.51 22.87 14.22
CA MET A 490 -13.61 22.31 13.44
C MET A 490 -14.80 21.95 14.32
N ASN A 491 -14.58 21.19 15.39
CA ASN A 491 -15.63 20.76 16.30
C ASN A 491 -16.32 21.95 16.98
N ASP A 492 -15.55 22.90 17.51
CA ASP A 492 -16.08 24.11 18.14
C ASP A 492 -16.91 24.94 17.15
N TYR A 493 -16.39 25.12 15.94
CA TYR A 493 -17.08 25.89 14.92
C TYR A 493 -18.38 25.22 14.47
N LEU A 494 -18.38 23.93 14.23
CA LEU A 494 -19.57 23.17 13.82
C LEU A 494 -20.64 23.16 14.91
N GLU A 495 -20.26 23.04 16.17
CA GLU A 495 -21.20 23.13 17.28
C GLU A 495 -21.80 24.54 17.40
N TYR A 496 -20.97 25.59 17.22
CA TYR A 496 -21.43 26.98 17.20
C TYR A 496 -22.42 27.22 16.05
N ILE A 497 -22.12 26.79 14.82
CA ILE A 497 -22.95 27.11 13.67
C ILE A 497 -24.28 26.35 13.66
N LYS A 498 -24.36 25.16 14.25
CA LYS A 498 -25.60 24.39 14.48
C LYS A 498 -26.52 25.06 15.50
N THR A 499 -25.98 25.88 16.40
CA THR A 499 -26.75 26.58 17.42
C THR A 499 -27.70 27.59 16.78
N ASP A 500 -28.94 27.63 17.24
CA ASP A 500 -29.91 28.66 16.83
C ASP A 500 -29.30 30.07 17.01
N PRO A 501 -29.41 30.95 15.99
CA PRO A 501 -28.82 32.29 16.02
C PRO A 501 -29.17 33.12 17.29
N LEU A 502 -30.34 32.90 17.87
CA LEU A 502 -30.76 33.59 19.11
C LEU A 502 -29.87 33.25 20.31
N PHE A 503 -29.29 32.05 20.34
CA PHE A 503 -28.47 31.57 21.46
C PHE A 503 -26.96 31.66 21.21
N ARG A 504 -26.51 32.03 20.02
CA ARG A 504 -25.09 32.11 19.65
C ARG A 504 -24.28 33.09 20.47
N LYS A 505 -24.92 34.20 20.94
CA LYS A 505 -24.26 35.21 21.78
C LYS A 505 -23.65 34.59 23.04
N GLY A 506 -24.32 33.61 23.67
CA GLY A 506 -23.81 32.91 24.84
C GLY A 506 -22.70 31.87 24.53
N ARG A 507 -22.44 31.56 23.24
CA ARG A 507 -21.45 30.57 22.80
C ARG A 507 -20.28 31.17 22.01
N HIS A 508 -20.12 32.50 22.07
CA HIS A 508 -19.07 33.22 21.31
C HIS A 508 -17.66 32.70 21.58
N GLY A 509 -17.40 32.19 22.78
CA GLY A 509 -16.14 31.57 23.15
C GLY A 509 -15.73 30.40 22.22
N MET A 510 -16.69 29.66 21.65
CA MET A 510 -16.39 28.52 20.75
C MET A 510 -15.67 28.96 19.46
N ILE A 511 -15.97 30.16 18.94
CA ILE A 511 -15.29 30.66 17.73
C ILE A 511 -14.02 31.44 18.03
N THR A 512 -13.76 31.81 19.28
CA THR A 512 -12.56 32.59 19.66
C THR A 512 -11.51 31.75 20.40
N PHE A 513 -11.88 30.62 20.97
CA PHE A 513 -10.97 29.78 21.76
C PHE A 513 -9.78 29.30 20.93
N SER A 514 -9.99 28.94 19.69
CA SER A 514 -8.90 28.52 18.79
C SER A 514 -7.79 29.55 18.62
N MET A 515 -8.10 30.85 18.81
CA MET A 515 -7.11 31.92 18.74
C MET A 515 -6.07 31.85 19.86
N VAL A 516 -6.36 31.13 20.96
CA VAL A 516 -5.44 30.95 22.08
C VAL A 516 -4.29 30.01 21.70
N TYR A 517 -4.54 29.00 20.88
CA TYR A 517 -3.57 27.97 20.53
C TYR A 517 -3.18 27.94 19.04
N GLN A 518 -3.71 28.84 18.22
CA GLN A 518 -3.57 28.81 16.74
C GLN A 518 -2.13 28.77 16.19
N TYR A 519 -1.14 29.13 17.02
CA TYR A 519 0.27 29.12 16.65
C TYR A 519 1.08 28.05 17.42
N SER A 520 0.43 27.18 18.19
CA SER A 520 1.13 26.08 18.87
C SER A 520 1.59 24.98 17.93
N GLU A 521 0.92 24.86 16.79
CA GLU A 521 1.21 23.91 15.71
C GLU A 521 1.06 24.60 14.35
N ASN A 522 1.57 23.97 13.30
CA ASN A 522 1.28 24.38 11.92
C ASN A 522 -0.09 23.82 11.52
N PHE A 523 -1.16 24.53 11.87
CA PHE A 523 -2.50 24.01 11.68
C PHE A 523 -3.02 24.11 10.24
N MET A 524 -3.79 23.08 9.86
CA MET A 524 -4.67 23.05 8.71
C MET A 524 -6.12 23.04 9.21
N LEU A 525 -6.90 24.03 8.82
CA LEU A 525 -8.33 24.10 9.14
C LEU A 525 -9.08 23.21 8.17
N VAL A 526 -9.89 22.31 8.68
CA VAL A 526 -10.53 21.27 7.89
C VAL A 526 -12.04 21.28 8.07
N PHE A 527 -12.76 21.11 6.97
CA PHE A 527 -14.11 20.58 6.91
C PHE A 527 -14.05 19.34 6.04
N SER A 528 -13.70 18.21 6.65
CA SER A 528 -13.38 16.96 5.98
C SER A 528 -14.63 16.13 5.63
N HIS A 529 -14.38 14.98 4.99
CA HIS A 529 -15.40 13.99 4.70
C HIS A 529 -16.12 13.49 5.95
N ASP A 530 -15.40 13.30 7.07
CA ASP A 530 -15.96 12.78 8.32
C ASP A 530 -17.15 13.59 8.86
N GLU A 531 -17.21 14.87 8.52
CA GLU A 531 -18.23 15.75 9.02
C GLU A 531 -19.55 15.69 8.23
N VAL A 532 -19.57 14.99 7.09
CA VAL A 532 -20.71 14.95 6.16
C VAL A 532 -21.19 13.54 5.85
N VAL A 533 -20.96 12.61 6.77
CA VAL A 533 -21.28 11.18 6.70
C VAL A 533 -21.97 10.69 7.96
N HIS A 534 -22.46 9.46 7.96
CA HIS A 534 -23.03 8.76 9.11
C HIS A 534 -24.16 9.52 9.81
N MET A 535 -25.10 10.05 9.03
CA MET A 535 -26.26 10.83 9.50
C MET A 535 -25.89 12.19 10.15
N LYS A 536 -24.65 12.65 9.96
CA LYS A 536 -24.24 14.00 10.38
C LYS A 536 -24.82 15.09 9.47
N GLY A 537 -25.29 14.72 8.26
CA GLY A 537 -25.84 15.62 7.24
C GLY A 537 -24.76 16.44 6.52
N SER A 538 -25.10 17.01 5.36
CA SER A 538 -24.20 17.90 4.62
C SER A 538 -23.93 19.21 5.39
N MET A 539 -22.88 19.96 5.00
CA MET A 539 -22.65 21.29 5.57
C MET A 539 -23.87 22.21 5.39
N TYR A 540 -24.57 22.12 4.27
CA TYR A 540 -25.82 22.86 4.05
C TYR A 540 -26.91 22.45 5.06
N GLN A 541 -27.06 21.17 5.36
CA GLN A 541 -28.07 20.69 6.31
C GLN A 541 -27.78 21.13 7.75
N LYS A 542 -26.49 21.29 8.13
CA LYS A 542 -26.08 21.77 9.45
C LYS A 542 -26.46 23.23 9.72
N MET A 543 -26.69 24.02 8.64
CA MET A 543 -27.05 25.43 8.78
C MET A 543 -28.52 25.57 9.21
N PRO A 544 -28.83 26.36 10.23
CA PRO A 544 -30.21 26.62 10.63
C PRO A 544 -30.92 27.61 9.68
N GLY A 545 -32.26 27.55 9.68
CA GLY A 545 -33.11 28.51 9.00
C GLY A 545 -33.60 28.11 7.61
N THR A 546 -34.07 29.08 6.86
CA THR A 546 -34.56 28.92 5.49
C THR A 546 -33.43 28.60 4.49
N PRO A 547 -33.70 28.10 3.27
CA PRO A 547 -32.68 27.83 2.27
C PRO A 547 -31.71 29.02 2.02
N ALA A 548 -32.23 30.24 1.95
CA ALA A 548 -31.39 31.44 1.79
C ALA A 548 -30.49 31.68 3.00
N GLN A 549 -31.00 31.45 4.23
CA GLN A 549 -30.21 31.58 5.45
C GLN A 549 -29.15 30.48 5.56
N LYS A 550 -29.44 29.27 5.12
CA LYS A 550 -28.48 28.16 5.06
C LYS A 550 -27.30 28.50 4.15
N LEU A 551 -27.57 29.01 2.93
CA LEU A 551 -26.52 29.47 2.01
C LEU A 551 -25.71 30.64 2.58
N ALA A 552 -26.38 31.57 3.29
CA ALA A 552 -25.69 32.66 3.97
C ALA A 552 -24.77 32.11 5.10
N GLY A 553 -25.24 31.10 5.84
CA GLY A 553 -24.45 30.40 6.85
C GLY A 553 -23.21 29.73 6.28
N LEU A 554 -23.30 29.06 5.11
CA LEU A 554 -22.15 28.49 4.41
C LEU A 554 -21.14 29.55 4.01
N ARG A 555 -21.59 30.66 3.38
CA ARG A 555 -20.68 31.77 3.05
C ARG A 555 -19.99 32.33 4.27
N GLN A 556 -20.71 32.50 5.40
CA GLN A 556 -20.12 32.91 6.67
C GLN A 556 -19.06 31.93 7.16
N SER A 557 -19.34 30.61 7.05
CA SER A 557 -18.40 29.55 7.47
C SER A 557 -17.10 29.62 6.69
N PHE A 558 -17.20 29.70 5.37
CA PHE A 558 -16.01 29.75 4.51
C PHE A 558 -15.26 31.07 4.65
N GLY A 559 -15.98 32.20 4.79
CA GLY A 559 -15.36 33.49 5.07
C GLY A 559 -14.61 33.52 6.41
N TYR A 560 -15.19 32.93 7.45
CA TYR A 560 -14.52 32.79 8.75
C TYR A 560 -13.29 31.88 8.65
N MET A 561 -13.42 30.72 7.99
CA MET A 561 -12.30 29.82 7.75
C MET A 561 -11.17 30.51 6.95
N ALA A 562 -11.52 31.26 5.90
CA ALA A 562 -10.54 31.99 5.09
C ALA A 562 -9.77 33.04 5.89
N ALA A 563 -10.46 33.76 6.78
CA ALA A 563 -9.86 34.79 7.63
C ALA A 563 -9.07 34.25 8.83
N HIS A 564 -9.32 33.01 9.27
CA HIS A 564 -8.64 32.40 10.40
C HIS A 564 -7.23 31.90 9.99
N PRO A 565 -6.19 32.03 10.84
CA PRO A 565 -4.87 31.48 10.57
C PRO A 565 -4.86 29.98 10.31
N GLY A 566 -3.97 29.50 9.43
CA GLY A 566 -3.81 28.09 9.05
C GLY A 566 -4.10 27.82 7.58
N LYS A 567 -3.73 26.65 7.07
CA LYS A 567 -4.08 26.17 5.73
C LYS A 567 -5.57 25.77 5.70
N LYS A 568 -6.13 25.56 4.54
CA LYS A 568 -7.58 25.32 4.36
C LYS A 568 -7.82 24.01 3.63
N LEU A 569 -8.77 23.21 4.13
CA LEU A 569 -9.23 22.00 3.45
C LEU A 569 -10.76 21.97 3.45
N LEU A 570 -11.33 21.73 2.26
CA LEU A 570 -12.76 21.53 2.08
C LEU A 570 -12.98 20.18 1.37
N PHE A 571 -13.87 19.38 1.93
CA PHE A 571 -14.33 18.18 1.26
C PHE A 571 -15.23 18.52 0.06
N MET A 572 -15.12 17.74 -0.99
CA MET A 572 -15.82 17.92 -2.26
C MET A 572 -17.33 18.13 -2.06
N GLY A 573 -17.90 19.06 -2.84
CA GLY A 573 -19.32 19.41 -2.80
C GLY A 573 -19.70 20.46 -1.75
N GLN A 574 -18.88 20.68 -0.72
CA GLN A 574 -19.18 21.70 0.30
C GLN A 574 -19.13 23.10 -0.28
N ASP A 575 -18.20 23.35 -1.17
CA ASP A 575 -17.92 24.64 -1.82
C ASP A 575 -19.07 25.15 -2.71
N PHE A 576 -19.88 24.25 -3.26
CA PHE A 576 -21.10 24.64 -3.99
C PHE A 576 -22.39 24.37 -3.22
N GLY A 577 -22.30 23.99 -1.95
CA GLY A 577 -23.46 23.84 -1.06
C GLY A 577 -24.29 22.60 -1.34
N GLN A 578 -23.64 21.46 -1.59
CA GLN A 578 -24.32 20.19 -1.76
C GLN A 578 -25.37 19.99 -0.67
N ILE A 579 -26.59 19.63 -1.10
CA ILE A 579 -27.74 19.48 -0.18
C ILE A 579 -27.74 18.12 0.49
N SER A 580 -27.46 17.07 -0.28
CA SER A 580 -27.47 15.70 0.23
C SER A 580 -26.21 15.42 1.06
N GLU A 581 -26.36 14.61 2.11
CA GLU A 581 -25.21 14.00 2.77
C GLU A 581 -24.40 13.19 1.75
N TRP A 582 -23.06 13.20 1.90
CA TRP A 582 -22.20 12.45 1.01
C TRP A 582 -22.39 10.93 1.14
N SER A 583 -22.23 10.22 0.03
CA SER A 583 -22.19 8.77 -0.06
C SER A 583 -21.24 8.36 -1.19
N GLU A 584 -20.45 7.34 -0.97
CA GLU A 584 -19.55 6.74 -1.96
C GLU A 584 -20.29 6.13 -3.16
N GLU A 585 -21.55 5.76 -2.96
CA GLU A 585 -22.37 5.15 -4.00
C GLU A 585 -22.87 6.15 -5.04
N ARG A 586 -22.96 7.44 -4.68
CA ARG A 586 -23.54 8.50 -5.53
C ARG A 586 -22.53 9.54 -5.91
N GLY A 587 -22.68 10.09 -7.13
CA GLY A 587 -21.95 11.30 -7.52
C GLY A 587 -22.46 12.52 -6.76
N LEU A 588 -21.66 13.60 -6.74
CA LEU A 588 -22.07 14.89 -6.19
C LEU A 588 -23.26 15.47 -6.98
N ASP A 589 -24.02 16.35 -6.35
CA ASP A 589 -25.22 17.02 -6.90
C ASP A 589 -24.85 18.14 -7.91
N TRP A 590 -24.11 17.81 -8.96
CA TRP A 590 -23.58 18.76 -9.97
C TRP A 590 -24.65 19.58 -10.68
N ASN A 591 -25.90 19.12 -10.70
CA ASN A 591 -27.05 19.85 -11.22
C ASN A 591 -27.33 21.17 -10.47
N LEU A 592 -26.91 21.28 -9.19
CA LEU A 592 -27.05 22.52 -8.42
C LEU A 592 -26.29 23.68 -9.07
N LEU A 593 -25.18 23.41 -9.76
CA LEU A 593 -24.41 24.42 -10.49
C LEU A 593 -25.12 24.90 -11.76
N ALA A 594 -25.87 24.01 -12.44
CA ALA A 594 -26.60 24.34 -13.64
C ALA A 594 -27.81 25.25 -13.35
N ASP A 595 -28.44 25.09 -12.18
CA ASP A 595 -29.62 25.88 -11.79
C ASP A 595 -29.29 27.30 -11.28
N GLY A 596 -28.06 27.75 -11.32
CA GLY A 596 -27.60 29.06 -10.83
C GLY A 596 -27.76 29.28 -9.31
N LYS A 597 -28.30 28.32 -8.58
CA LYS A 597 -28.59 28.42 -7.14
C LYS A 597 -27.32 28.31 -6.28
N ALA A 598 -26.31 27.62 -6.77
CA ALA A 598 -25.06 27.38 -6.04
C ALA A 598 -23.99 28.44 -6.29
N MET A 599 -24.01 29.14 -7.44
CA MET A 599 -23.00 30.17 -7.75
C MET A 599 -22.99 31.38 -6.79
N ALA A 600 -24.02 31.54 -5.98
CA ALA A 600 -24.08 32.59 -4.96
C ALA A 600 -23.21 32.30 -3.71
N SER A 601 -22.68 31.11 -3.55
CA SER A 601 -21.91 30.71 -2.36
C SER A 601 -20.38 30.72 -2.56
N GLY A 602 -19.88 30.61 -3.78
CA GLY A 602 -18.46 30.33 -4.07
C GLY A 602 -17.65 31.44 -4.75
N THR A 603 -18.27 32.54 -5.19
CA THR A 603 -17.56 33.64 -5.88
C THR A 603 -17.73 34.96 -5.15
N GLY A 604 -17.15 35.08 -3.98
CA GLY A 604 -17.04 36.34 -3.25
C GLY A 604 -15.69 36.46 -2.59
#